data_90393d51e8f62f4c712310ce29157b29
#
_entry.id   90393d51e8f62f4c712310ce29157b29
#
_cell.length_a   1.000
_cell.length_b   1.000
_cell.length_c   1.000
_cell.angle_alpha   90.00
_cell.angle_beta   90.00
_cell.angle_gamma   90.00
#
_symmetry.space_group_name_H-M   'P 1'
#
loop_
_entity.id
_entity.type
_entity.pdbx_description
1 polymer ?
#
loop_
_entity_poly.entity_id
_entity_poly.type
_entity_poly.pdbx_seq_one_letter_code
_entity_poly.pdbx_strand_id
1 'polypeptide(L)'
;IVMAAGKGTRMRSVTPKVLHRIGGRSLVDHAVTAARGLEPQHLVVVVRHERDAVIAHLAEVAPDAVPADQDEVPGTGRAVACGLAALPEDLTGPVVVTSGDVPLLDTATLKELLAQHHERGDAVTLLTTELEDPTGYGRVVREADGTVSAVVEQRDASEAQRAIREINAGVYVFDAAHLRTALAPLGTDNDQGEVYLTDVVAHAHQTGRSTSALVATDHWLVEGCNDRAQLAELGAELNRRVLADWMAQGVGVVDPASTWVDVTAELAQDVTLEQGVLVRGTTRIGQGARVGAYAILTDAVIPAGCVVAPFSQLDADTAQA
;
A
#
# COMPACT_ATOMS: atom_id res chain seq x y z
N ILE A 1 11.24 0.95 -4.05
CA ILE A 1 10.57 0.70 -5.34
C ILE A 1 9.11 0.39 -5.08
N VAL A 2 8.18 1.18 -5.67
CA VAL A 2 6.73 0.94 -5.62
C VAL A 2 6.29 0.40 -6.98
N MET A 3 5.73 -0.80 -7.02
CA MET A 3 5.24 -1.42 -8.25
C MET A 3 3.83 -0.92 -8.58
N ALA A 4 3.65 -0.18 -9.68
CA ALA A 4 2.38 0.37 -10.15
C ALA A 4 2.09 0.03 -11.62
N ALA A 5 2.71 -1.03 -12.16
CA ALA A 5 2.67 -1.40 -13.57
C ALA A 5 1.50 -2.35 -13.95
N GLY A 6 0.69 -2.78 -13.00
CA GLY A 6 -0.39 -3.75 -13.20
C GLY A 6 -1.55 -3.21 -14.04
N LYS A 7 -2.08 -4.02 -14.97
CA LYS A 7 -3.18 -3.65 -15.87
C LYS A 7 -4.53 -3.42 -15.17
N GLY A 8 -4.79 -4.08 -14.04
CA GLY A 8 -6.02 -3.90 -13.25
C GLY A 8 -7.32 -4.27 -13.98
N THR A 9 -7.31 -5.27 -14.84
CA THR A 9 -8.47 -5.65 -15.70
C THR A 9 -9.74 -5.97 -14.90
N ARG A 10 -9.61 -6.50 -13.68
CA ARG A 10 -10.74 -6.83 -12.80
C ARG A 10 -11.49 -5.60 -12.29
N MET A 11 -10.86 -4.41 -12.29
CA MET A 11 -11.53 -3.15 -11.94
C MET A 11 -12.63 -2.74 -12.92
N ARG A 12 -12.58 -3.22 -14.16
CA ARG A 12 -13.53 -2.89 -15.24
C ARG A 12 -13.76 -1.38 -15.35
N SER A 13 -12.68 -0.61 -15.36
CA SER A 13 -12.67 0.85 -15.30
C SER A 13 -11.77 1.44 -16.37
N VAL A 14 -12.12 2.63 -16.85
CA VAL A 14 -11.23 3.48 -17.67
C VAL A 14 -10.15 4.16 -16.79
N THR A 15 -10.41 4.29 -15.49
CA THR A 15 -9.42 4.78 -14.53
C THR A 15 -8.42 3.69 -14.23
N PRO A 16 -7.11 3.94 -14.32
CA PRO A 16 -6.07 2.99 -13.90
C PRO A 16 -6.30 2.49 -12.48
N LYS A 17 -6.04 1.19 -12.24
CA LYS A 17 -6.27 0.58 -10.92
C LYS A 17 -5.69 1.40 -9.77
N VAL A 18 -4.44 1.80 -9.89
CA VAL A 18 -3.71 2.50 -8.84
C VAL A 18 -4.14 3.95 -8.61
N LEU A 19 -4.97 4.51 -9.50
CA LEU A 19 -5.54 5.86 -9.38
C LEU A 19 -6.94 5.88 -8.76
N HIS A 20 -7.57 4.72 -8.49
CA HIS A 20 -8.78 4.68 -7.68
C HIS A 20 -8.49 5.17 -6.27
N ARG A 21 -9.49 5.82 -5.65
CA ARG A 21 -9.32 6.52 -4.37
C ARG A 21 -10.08 5.84 -3.24
N ILE A 22 -9.47 5.86 -2.07
CA ILE A 22 -10.09 5.60 -0.77
C ILE A 22 -9.61 6.66 0.23
N GLY A 23 -10.45 7.13 1.12
CA GLY A 23 -10.09 8.14 2.11
C GLY A 23 -9.44 9.40 1.53
N GLY A 24 -9.87 9.83 0.32
CA GLY A 24 -9.37 11.03 -0.35
C GLY A 24 -8.09 10.86 -1.18
N ARG A 25 -7.30 9.80 -0.97
CA ARG A 25 -6.06 9.51 -1.71
C ARG A 25 -6.21 8.38 -2.71
N SER A 26 -5.44 8.41 -3.79
CA SER A 26 -5.32 7.27 -4.69
C SER A 26 -4.57 6.10 -4.04
N LEU A 27 -4.76 4.88 -4.54
CA LEU A 27 -4.05 3.71 -4.02
C LEU A 27 -2.53 3.91 -4.07
N VAL A 28 -2.01 4.41 -5.18
CA VAL A 28 -0.57 4.68 -5.32
C VAL A 28 -0.08 5.80 -4.40
N ASP A 29 -0.92 6.81 -4.10
CA ASP A 29 -0.56 7.87 -3.16
C ASP A 29 -0.42 7.32 -1.73
N HIS A 30 -1.31 6.42 -1.31
CA HIS A 30 -1.15 5.71 -0.03
C HIS A 30 0.18 4.96 0.03
N ALA A 31 0.49 4.14 -0.98
CA ALA A 31 1.72 3.34 -1.03
C ALA A 31 2.99 4.21 -1.05
N VAL A 32 2.99 5.29 -1.82
CA VAL A 32 4.09 6.25 -1.89
C VAL A 32 4.25 7.00 -0.56
N THR A 33 3.15 7.41 0.08
CA THR A 33 3.17 8.06 1.39
C THR A 33 3.80 7.15 2.45
N ALA A 34 3.41 5.87 2.48
CA ALA A 34 3.99 4.89 3.40
C ALA A 34 5.50 4.71 3.15
N ALA A 35 5.91 4.59 1.88
CA ALA A 35 7.32 4.45 1.50
C ALA A 35 8.15 5.69 1.84
N ARG A 36 7.61 6.90 1.66
CA ARG A 36 8.28 8.16 2.04
C ARG A 36 8.55 8.28 3.53
N GLY A 37 7.70 7.70 4.37
CA GLY A 37 7.92 7.67 5.81
C GLY A 37 9.17 6.90 6.25
N LEU A 38 9.81 6.15 5.35
CA LEU A 38 11.14 5.55 5.54
C LEU A 38 12.29 6.54 5.27
N GLU A 39 11.99 7.75 4.77
CA GLU A 39 12.98 8.76 4.35
C GLU A 39 14.01 8.18 3.34
N PRO A 40 13.55 7.55 2.25
CA PRO A 40 14.44 6.86 1.34
C PRO A 40 15.33 7.84 0.57
N GLN A 41 16.57 7.44 0.29
CA GLN A 41 17.47 8.20 -0.58
C GLN A 41 16.95 8.30 -2.02
N HIS A 42 16.26 7.25 -2.47
CA HIS A 42 15.64 7.17 -3.80
C HIS A 42 14.25 6.57 -3.69
N LEU A 43 13.28 7.17 -4.36
CA LEU A 43 11.93 6.64 -4.49
C LEU A 43 11.63 6.42 -5.97
N VAL A 44 11.42 5.17 -6.35
CA VAL A 44 11.09 4.78 -7.73
C VAL A 44 9.70 4.19 -7.79
N VAL A 45 8.89 4.64 -8.74
CA VAL A 45 7.56 4.07 -9.02
C VAL A 45 7.59 3.43 -10.40
N VAL A 46 7.38 2.12 -10.46
CA VAL A 46 7.39 1.37 -11.72
C VAL A 46 6.01 1.45 -12.37
N VAL A 47 5.97 1.96 -13.59
CA VAL A 47 4.75 2.21 -14.37
C VAL A 47 4.76 1.44 -15.69
N ARG A 48 3.58 1.16 -16.26
CA ARG A 48 3.43 0.53 -17.59
C ARG A 48 2.08 0.87 -18.23
N HIS A 49 0.99 0.29 -17.69
CA HIS A 49 -0.35 0.50 -18.23
C HIS A 49 -0.87 1.88 -17.83
N GLU A 50 -1.47 2.60 -18.81
CA GLU A 50 -1.96 3.97 -18.62
C GLU A 50 -0.88 4.90 -18.02
N ARG A 51 0.34 4.67 -18.44
CA ARG A 51 1.58 5.28 -17.95
C ARG A 51 1.46 6.79 -17.76
N ASP A 52 0.98 7.49 -18.79
CA ASP A 52 0.95 8.97 -18.78
C ASP A 52 -0.01 9.51 -17.71
N ALA A 53 -1.15 8.86 -17.50
CA ALA A 53 -2.08 9.24 -16.45
C ALA A 53 -1.49 9.01 -15.05
N VAL A 54 -0.76 7.88 -14.86
CA VAL A 54 -0.10 7.59 -13.57
C VAL A 54 1.03 8.58 -13.32
N ILE A 55 1.87 8.89 -14.33
CA ILE A 55 2.97 9.87 -14.19
C ILE A 55 2.43 11.27 -13.91
N ALA A 56 1.38 11.72 -14.62
CA ALA A 56 0.78 13.00 -14.35
C ALA A 56 0.29 13.12 -12.90
N HIS A 57 -0.36 12.06 -12.39
CA HIS A 57 -0.79 12.02 -11.00
C HIS A 57 0.40 12.00 -10.02
N LEU A 58 1.45 11.22 -10.29
CA LEU A 58 2.65 11.19 -9.46
C LEU A 58 3.34 12.55 -9.40
N ALA A 59 3.34 13.33 -10.48
CA ALA A 59 3.90 14.69 -10.49
C ALA A 59 3.19 15.63 -9.49
N GLU A 60 1.91 15.36 -9.18
CA GLU A 60 1.12 16.13 -8.21
C GLU A 60 1.37 15.65 -6.77
N VAL A 61 1.31 14.32 -6.55
CA VAL A 61 1.32 13.73 -5.19
C VAL A 61 2.70 13.30 -4.72
N ALA A 62 3.62 13.05 -5.66
CA ALA A 62 4.96 12.51 -5.42
C ALA A 62 6.01 13.07 -6.39
N PRO A 63 6.24 14.41 -6.42
CA PRO A 63 7.14 15.03 -7.39
C PRO A 63 8.62 14.61 -7.23
N ASP A 64 9.01 14.03 -6.11
CA ASP A 64 10.33 13.48 -5.83
C ASP A 64 10.48 12.01 -6.28
N ALA A 65 9.40 11.34 -6.66
CA ALA A 65 9.45 9.98 -7.14
C ALA A 65 9.93 9.92 -8.60
N VAL A 66 10.85 8.99 -8.88
CA VAL A 66 11.35 8.74 -10.23
C VAL A 66 10.47 7.67 -10.89
N PRO A 67 9.73 7.97 -11.96
CA PRO A 67 9.01 6.94 -12.70
C PRO A 67 9.98 6.06 -13.48
N ALA A 68 9.78 4.75 -13.43
CA ALA A 68 10.53 3.77 -14.22
C ALA A 68 9.57 2.96 -15.09
N ASP A 69 9.87 2.87 -16.38
CA ASP A 69 9.02 2.14 -17.32
C ASP A 69 9.32 0.63 -17.27
N GLN A 70 8.30 -0.19 -17.01
CA GLN A 70 8.40 -1.62 -17.25
C GLN A 70 8.19 -1.88 -18.74
N ASP A 71 9.09 -2.67 -19.34
CA ASP A 71 8.99 -3.11 -20.72
C ASP A 71 7.86 -4.15 -20.94
N GLU A 72 7.88 -4.83 -22.10
CA GLU A 72 6.83 -5.78 -22.46
C GLU A 72 6.88 -7.11 -21.73
N VAL A 73 7.99 -7.41 -21.03
CA VAL A 73 8.14 -8.65 -20.27
C VAL A 73 7.26 -8.59 -19.01
N PRO A 74 6.33 -9.54 -18.82
CA PRO A 74 5.43 -9.52 -17.69
C PRO A 74 6.11 -10.05 -16.41
N GLY A 75 5.55 -9.68 -15.26
CA GLY A 75 5.93 -10.21 -13.95
C GLY A 75 6.49 -9.17 -13.00
N THR A 76 6.36 -9.47 -11.71
CA THR A 76 6.81 -8.61 -10.61
C THR A 76 8.33 -8.51 -10.54
N GLY A 77 9.05 -9.60 -10.84
CA GLY A 77 10.51 -9.58 -10.93
C GLY A 77 11.01 -8.65 -12.04
N ARG A 78 10.31 -8.63 -13.20
CA ARG A 78 10.67 -7.71 -14.28
C ARG A 78 10.38 -6.25 -13.90
N ALA A 79 9.26 -5.99 -13.27
CA ALA A 79 8.94 -4.65 -12.77
C ALA A 79 10.04 -4.13 -11.83
N VAL A 80 10.45 -4.95 -10.87
CA VAL A 80 11.53 -4.60 -9.93
C VAL A 80 12.87 -4.43 -10.65
N ALA A 81 13.20 -5.27 -11.63
CA ALA A 81 14.41 -5.12 -12.43
C ALA A 81 14.45 -3.77 -13.18
N CYS A 82 13.33 -3.36 -13.79
CA CYS A 82 13.21 -2.04 -14.43
C CYS A 82 13.33 -0.90 -13.41
N GLY A 83 12.70 -1.02 -12.24
CA GLY A 83 12.83 -0.05 -11.16
C GLY A 83 14.26 0.06 -10.63
N LEU A 84 14.95 -1.08 -10.50
CA LEU A 84 16.33 -1.13 -10.04
C LEU A 84 17.32 -0.54 -11.08
N ALA A 85 17.00 -0.65 -12.37
CA ALA A 85 17.79 -0.04 -13.45
C ALA A 85 17.69 1.50 -13.47
N ALA A 86 16.67 2.08 -12.86
CA ALA A 86 16.53 3.53 -12.69
C ALA A 86 17.35 4.07 -11.48
N LEU A 87 17.96 3.19 -10.69
CA LEU A 87 18.79 3.53 -9.54
C LEU A 87 20.28 3.48 -9.91
N PRO A 88 21.16 4.19 -9.19
CA PRO A 88 22.60 4.12 -9.41
C PRO A 88 23.13 2.68 -9.42
N GLU A 89 24.06 2.38 -10.32
CA GLU A 89 24.65 1.03 -10.45
C GLU A 89 25.42 0.62 -9.19
N ASP A 90 26.02 1.57 -8.52
CA ASP A 90 26.79 1.41 -7.28
C ASP A 90 25.95 1.50 -6.01
N LEU A 91 24.62 1.50 -6.15
CA LEU A 91 23.71 1.51 -5.00
C LEU A 91 24.00 0.33 -4.08
N THR A 92 24.20 0.63 -2.80
CA THR A 92 24.38 -0.31 -1.70
C THR A 92 23.29 -0.14 -0.65
N GLY A 93 23.14 -1.13 0.23
CA GLY A 93 22.16 -1.10 1.31
C GLY A 93 20.80 -1.71 0.90
N PRO A 94 19.77 -1.51 1.72
CA PRO A 94 18.48 -2.16 1.54
C PRO A 94 17.65 -1.52 0.42
N VAL A 95 16.95 -2.36 -0.33
CA VAL A 95 15.94 -1.97 -1.30
C VAL A 95 14.59 -2.47 -0.82
N VAL A 96 13.73 -1.55 -0.38
CA VAL A 96 12.33 -1.86 -0.03
C VAL A 96 11.51 -1.93 -1.32
N VAL A 97 10.77 -3.01 -1.50
CA VAL A 97 9.83 -3.21 -2.61
C VAL A 97 8.42 -3.36 -2.07
N THR A 98 7.49 -2.57 -2.59
CA THR A 98 6.06 -2.64 -2.23
C THR A 98 5.18 -2.49 -3.45
N SER A 99 3.89 -2.72 -3.31
CA SER A 99 2.91 -2.59 -4.40
C SER A 99 2.05 -1.33 -4.25
N GLY A 100 1.77 -0.66 -5.37
CA GLY A 100 0.94 0.55 -5.43
C GLY A 100 -0.55 0.30 -5.24
N ASP A 101 -0.96 -0.92 -4.97
CA ASP A 101 -2.36 -1.34 -4.74
C ASP A 101 -2.61 -1.93 -3.35
N VAL A 102 -1.67 -1.77 -2.41
CA VAL A 102 -1.80 -2.16 -0.99
C VAL A 102 -1.91 -0.89 -0.13
N PRO A 103 -3.09 -0.24 -0.09
CA PRO A 103 -3.24 1.11 0.43
C PRO A 103 -3.22 1.22 1.96
N LEU A 104 -3.40 0.12 2.69
CA LEU A 104 -3.41 0.11 4.15
C LEU A 104 -2.04 -0.23 4.76
N LEU A 105 -1.04 -0.57 3.93
CA LEU A 105 0.33 -0.75 4.38
C LEU A 105 0.87 0.58 4.92
N ASP A 106 1.29 0.59 6.17
CA ASP A 106 1.74 1.79 6.84
C ASP A 106 3.27 1.87 6.98
N THR A 107 3.75 3.06 7.30
CA THR A 107 5.18 3.33 7.53
C THR A 107 5.73 2.57 8.73
N ALA A 108 4.94 2.32 9.77
CA ALA A 108 5.39 1.64 10.99
C ALA A 108 5.76 0.20 10.67
N THR A 109 4.91 -0.51 9.94
CA THR A 109 5.17 -1.87 9.46
C THR A 109 6.40 -1.94 8.55
N LEU A 110 6.55 -0.98 7.64
CA LEU A 110 7.74 -0.91 6.77
C LEU A 110 9.02 -0.66 7.57
N LYS A 111 8.99 0.17 8.61
CA LYS A 111 10.13 0.40 9.52
C LYS A 111 10.49 -0.85 10.30
N GLU A 112 9.50 -1.60 10.79
CA GLU A 112 9.71 -2.84 11.51
C GLU A 112 10.35 -3.89 10.59
N LEU A 113 9.84 -4.04 9.35
CA LEU A 113 10.40 -4.95 8.35
C LEU A 113 11.86 -4.60 8.02
N LEU A 114 12.16 -3.30 7.84
CA LEU A 114 13.52 -2.81 7.56
C LEU A 114 14.45 -3.02 8.77
N ALA A 115 13.96 -2.79 9.99
CA ALA A 115 14.72 -3.03 11.21
C ALA A 115 15.09 -4.51 11.37
N GLN A 116 14.14 -5.43 11.16
CA GLN A 116 14.41 -6.86 11.18
C GLN A 116 15.45 -7.26 10.13
N HIS A 117 15.34 -6.73 8.91
CA HIS A 117 16.29 -6.98 7.83
C HIS A 117 17.73 -6.60 8.25
N HIS A 118 17.90 -5.42 8.84
CA HIS A 118 19.19 -4.95 9.32
C HIS A 118 19.73 -5.79 10.49
N GLU A 119 18.89 -6.08 11.48
CA GLU A 119 19.27 -6.83 12.67
C GLU A 119 19.77 -8.25 12.32
N ARG A 120 19.10 -8.89 11.37
CA ARG A 120 19.43 -10.25 10.95
C ARG A 120 20.52 -10.31 9.89
N GLY A 121 20.81 -9.22 9.19
CA GLY A 121 21.72 -9.19 8.04
C GLY A 121 21.23 -10.04 6.88
N ASP A 122 19.92 -10.07 6.67
CA ASP A 122 19.29 -10.89 5.65
C ASP A 122 19.62 -10.42 4.22
N ALA A 123 19.65 -11.34 3.27
CA ALA A 123 19.63 -10.99 1.85
C ALA A 123 18.20 -10.65 1.38
N VAL A 124 17.19 -11.29 1.99
CA VAL A 124 15.77 -11.05 1.73
C VAL A 124 14.97 -11.15 3.04
N THR A 125 14.17 -10.14 3.33
CA THR A 125 13.17 -10.17 4.40
C THR A 125 11.81 -9.90 3.78
N LEU A 126 10.84 -10.80 4.00
CA LEU A 126 9.47 -10.70 3.48
C LEU A 126 8.51 -10.18 4.54
N LEU A 127 7.49 -9.45 4.13
CA LEU A 127 6.28 -9.29 4.91
C LEU A 127 5.32 -10.41 4.56
N THR A 128 4.78 -11.09 5.57
CA THR A 128 3.83 -12.20 5.42
C THR A 128 2.64 -12.01 6.36
N THR A 129 1.59 -12.76 6.16
CA THR A 129 0.49 -12.90 7.12
C THR A 129 -0.12 -14.29 7.01
N GLU A 130 -0.90 -14.71 8.00
CA GLU A 130 -1.68 -15.93 7.94
C GLU A 130 -3.13 -15.63 7.61
N LEU A 131 -3.70 -16.34 6.62
CA LEU A 131 -5.10 -16.24 6.24
C LEU A 131 -5.82 -17.56 6.48
N GLU A 132 -7.12 -17.49 6.81
CA GLU A 132 -7.97 -18.69 6.86
C GLU A 132 -8.17 -19.28 5.46
N ASP A 133 -8.40 -18.42 4.47
CA ASP A 133 -8.43 -18.78 3.05
C ASP A 133 -7.29 -18.08 2.31
N PRO A 134 -6.17 -18.77 2.07
CA PRO A 134 -5.02 -18.21 1.37
C PRO A 134 -5.14 -18.27 -0.17
N THR A 135 -6.30 -18.62 -0.72
CA THR A 135 -6.50 -18.80 -2.16
C THR A 135 -6.12 -17.54 -2.95
N GLY A 136 -5.31 -17.73 -3.98
CA GLY A 136 -4.88 -16.67 -4.88
C GLY A 136 -3.54 -16.00 -4.52
N TYR A 137 -2.99 -16.28 -3.34
CA TYR A 137 -1.71 -15.75 -2.89
C TYR A 137 -0.56 -16.73 -3.09
N GLY A 138 0.67 -16.24 -3.15
CA GLY A 138 1.89 -17.05 -3.01
C GLY A 138 2.03 -17.62 -1.60
N ARG A 139 2.44 -18.87 -1.49
CA ARG A 139 2.63 -19.56 -0.20
C ARG A 139 4.07 -19.47 0.25
N VAL A 140 4.26 -19.16 1.53
CA VAL A 140 5.60 -19.09 2.14
C VAL A 140 6.01 -20.47 2.61
N VAL A 141 7.05 -21.01 2.01
CA VAL A 141 7.60 -22.33 2.37
C VAL A 141 8.73 -22.12 3.37
N ARG A 142 8.65 -22.83 4.50
CA ARG A 142 9.67 -22.77 5.55
C ARG A 142 10.35 -24.11 5.74
N GLU A 143 11.63 -24.05 6.06
CA GLU A 143 12.41 -25.20 6.55
C GLU A 143 12.04 -25.53 8.02
N ALA A 144 12.50 -26.68 8.50
CA ALA A 144 12.21 -27.14 9.86
C ALA A 144 12.73 -26.18 10.96
N ASP A 145 13.73 -25.37 10.67
CA ASP A 145 14.30 -24.35 11.56
C ASP A 145 13.57 -22.99 11.50
N GLY A 146 12.53 -22.89 10.65
CA GLY A 146 11.74 -21.67 10.45
C GLY A 146 12.27 -20.73 9.37
N THR A 147 13.42 -21.02 8.75
CA THR A 147 13.97 -20.25 7.63
C THR A 147 13.02 -20.28 6.44
N VAL A 148 12.81 -19.14 5.78
CA VAL A 148 12.02 -19.09 4.56
C VAL A 148 12.86 -19.64 3.40
N SER A 149 12.42 -20.74 2.79
CA SER A 149 13.16 -21.37 1.68
C SER A 149 12.65 -20.96 0.29
N ALA A 150 11.38 -20.66 0.18
CA ALA A 150 10.76 -20.24 -1.08
C ALA A 150 9.41 -19.55 -0.85
N VAL A 151 8.94 -18.86 -1.88
CA VAL A 151 7.54 -18.49 -2.05
C VAL A 151 7.04 -19.16 -3.33
N VAL A 152 5.95 -19.92 -3.24
CA VAL A 152 5.39 -20.64 -4.38
C VAL A 152 4.05 -20.04 -4.75
N GLU A 153 3.92 -19.58 -5.99
CA GLU A 153 2.69 -18.97 -6.49
C GLU A 153 1.52 -19.98 -6.52
N GLN A 154 0.30 -19.49 -6.32
CA GLN A 154 -0.92 -20.33 -6.24
C GLN A 154 -1.04 -21.35 -7.38
N ARG A 155 -0.68 -20.97 -8.61
CA ARG A 155 -0.82 -21.84 -9.79
C ARG A 155 0.21 -22.94 -9.84
N ASP A 156 1.43 -22.64 -9.40
CA ASP A 156 2.56 -23.57 -9.40
C ASP A 156 2.60 -24.43 -8.14
N ALA A 157 1.75 -24.13 -7.13
CA ALA A 157 1.76 -24.81 -5.83
C ALA A 157 1.15 -26.22 -5.92
N SER A 158 1.84 -27.21 -5.32
CA SER A 158 1.31 -28.55 -5.05
C SER A 158 0.14 -28.48 -4.06
N GLU A 159 -0.61 -29.59 -3.93
CA GLU A 159 -1.72 -29.70 -2.96
C GLU A 159 -1.24 -29.45 -1.52
N ALA A 160 -0.11 -30.01 -1.13
CA ALA A 160 0.49 -29.77 0.18
C ALA A 160 0.88 -28.31 0.41
N GLN A 161 1.45 -27.64 -0.59
CA GLN A 161 1.81 -26.23 -0.52
C GLN A 161 0.56 -25.34 -0.46
N ARG A 162 -0.52 -25.66 -1.17
CA ARG A 162 -1.79 -24.91 -1.12
C ARG A 162 -2.43 -24.94 0.28
N ALA A 163 -2.14 -25.94 1.09
CA ALA A 163 -2.62 -26.04 2.48
C ALA A 163 -1.87 -25.10 3.45
N ILE A 164 -0.74 -24.52 3.04
CA ILE A 164 0.00 -23.53 3.83
C ILE A 164 -0.86 -22.25 3.93
N ARG A 165 -1.04 -21.75 5.16
CA ARG A 165 -1.85 -20.56 5.45
C ARG A 165 -1.04 -19.27 5.42
N GLU A 166 0.28 -19.35 5.59
CA GLU A 166 1.17 -18.20 5.52
C GLU A 166 1.35 -17.77 4.06
N ILE A 167 0.96 -16.53 3.79
CA ILE A 167 0.98 -15.95 2.44
C ILE A 167 2.03 -14.86 2.31
N ASN A 168 2.52 -14.69 1.10
CA ASN A 168 3.39 -13.62 0.70
C ASN A 168 2.58 -12.33 0.46
N ALA A 169 2.92 -11.27 1.19
CA ALA A 169 2.28 -9.95 1.06
C ALA A 169 2.73 -9.14 -0.17
N GLY A 170 3.75 -9.61 -0.90
CA GLY A 170 4.33 -8.84 -2.01
C GLY A 170 5.14 -7.63 -1.56
N VAL A 171 5.55 -7.59 -0.30
CA VAL A 171 6.38 -6.53 0.31
C VAL A 171 7.67 -7.14 0.81
N TYR A 172 8.80 -6.53 0.45
CA TYR A 172 10.12 -7.10 0.70
C TYR A 172 11.12 -6.02 1.06
N VAL A 173 12.15 -6.43 1.79
CA VAL A 173 13.43 -5.74 1.88
C VAL A 173 14.50 -6.67 1.32
N PHE A 174 15.27 -6.19 0.36
CA PHE A 174 16.37 -6.91 -0.27
C PHE A 174 17.69 -6.20 0.00
N ASP A 175 18.77 -6.94 0.16
CA ASP A 175 20.11 -6.41 -0.09
C ASP A 175 20.27 -6.07 -1.58
N ALA A 176 20.71 -4.85 -1.90
CA ALA A 176 20.79 -4.38 -3.28
C ALA A 176 21.69 -5.25 -4.19
N ALA A 177 22.83 -5.69 -3.67
CA ALA A 177 23.76 -6.51 -4.45
C ALA A 177 23.19 -7.91 -4.72
N HIS A 178 22.52 -8.50 -3.71
CA HIS A 178 21.82 -9.76 -3.89
C HIS A 178 20.69 -9.63 -4.90
N LEU A 179 19.84 -8.60 -4.78
CA LEU A 179 18.71 -8.37 -5.69
C LEU A 179 19.17 -8.28 -7.14
N ARG A 180 20.23 -7.51 -7.44
CA ARG A 180 20.80 -7.41 -8.79
C ARG A 180 21.25 -8.77 -9.34
N THR A 181 21.97 -9.55 -8.51
CA THR A 181 22.49 -10.84 -8.90
C THR A 181 21.37 -11.86 -9.11
N ALA A 182 20.38 -11.87 -8.25
CA ALA A 182 19.29 -12.83 -8.28
C ALA A 182 18.27 -12.57 -9.41
N LEU A 183 18.03 -11.31 -9.77
CA LEU A 183 17.10 -10.97 -10.87
C LEU A 183 17.67 -11.31 -12.26
N ALA A 184 18.99 -11.26 -12.44
CA ALA A 184 19.62 -11.40 -13.75
C ALA A 184 19.34 -12.76 -14.45
N PRO A 185 19.34 -13.93 -13.76
CA PRO A 185 19.09 -15.23 -14.39
C PRO A 185 17.59 -15.60 -14.46
N LEU A 186 16.68 -14.81 -13.89
CA LEU A 186 15.26 -15.19 -13.81
C LEU A 186 14.61 -15.20 -15.19
N GLY A 187 13.89 -16.28 -15.47
CA GLY A 187 13.15 -16.50 -16.71
C GLY A 187 11.66 -16.49 -16.53
N THR A 188 10.95 -16.92 -17.56
CA THR A 188 9.49 -17.01 -17.60
C THR A 188 9.00 -18.46 -17.69
N ASP A 189 9.81 -19.42 -17.29
CA ASP A 189 9.46 -20.85 -17.34
C ASP A 189 8.61 -21.25 -16.12
N ASN A 190 7.38 -20.78 -16.09
CA ASN A 190 6.38 -21.05 -15.07
C ASN A 190 4.96 -20.97 -15.67
N ASP A 191 3.94 -21.32 -14.88
CA ASP A 191 2.56 -21.48 -15.36
C ASP A 191 1.94 -20.17 -15.86
N GLN A 192 2.48 -19.01 -15.49
CA GLN A 192 2.00 -17.69 -15.93
C GLN A 192 2.85 -17.07 -17.07
N GLY A 193 4.02 -17.61 -17.36
CA GLY A 193 4.96 -17.03 -18.33
C GLY A 193 5.51 -15.67 -17.89
N GLU A 194 5.69 -15.46 -16.60
CA GLU A 194 6.10 -14.19 -15.99
C GLU A 194 7.44 -14.32 -15.26
N VAL A 195 8.18 -13.22 -15.13
CA VAL A 195 9.34 -13.17 -14.24
C VAL A 195 8.86 -12.93 -12.82
N TYR A 196 8.94 -13.95 -11.97
CA TYR A 196 8.49 -13.86 -10.59
C TYR A 196 9.53 -13.23 -9.67
N LEU A 197 9.15 -12.21 -8.91
CA LEU A 197 10.01 -11.64 -7.86
C LEU A 197 10.24 -12.65 -6.72
N THR A 198 9.28 -13.51 -6.48
CA THR A 198 9.33 -14.58 -5.47
C THR A 198 10.47 -15.57 -5.67
N ASP A 199 10.96 -15.73 -6.90
CA ASP A 199 12.12 -16.59 -7.20
C ASP A 199 13.43 -16.05 -6.61
N VAL A 200 13.53 -14.76 -6.33
CA VAL A 200 14.68 -14.15 -5.63
C VAL A 200 14.84 -14.74 -4.22
N VAL A 201 13.73 -15.10 -3.56
CA VAL A 201 13.75 -15.74 -2.23
C VAL A 201 14.38 -17.13 -2.31
N ALA A 202 13.92 -17.94 -3.26
CA ALA A 202 14.48 -19.28 -3.49
C ALA A 202 15.98 -19.21 -3.88
N HIS A 203 16.36 -18.23 -4.71
CA HIS A 203 17.75 -18.00 -5.08
C HIS A 203 18.62 -17.65 -3.85
N ALA A 204 18.11 -16.80 -2.93
CA ALA A 204 18.83 -16.47 -1.70
C ALA A 204 19.10 -17.73 -0.86
N HIS A 205 18.06 -18.54 -0.63
CA HIS A 205 18.17 -19.78 0.13
C HIS A 205 19.15 -20.77 -0.53
N GLN A 206 19.04 -21.01 -1.84
CA GLN A 206 19.91 -21.93 -2.58
C GLN A 206 21.39 -21.51 -2.58
N THR A 207 21.66 -20.21 -2.49
CA THR A 207 23.02 -19.67 -2.42
C THR A 207 23.54 -19.49 -0.99
N GLY A 208 22.81 -20.05 0.01
CA GLY A 208 23.19 -20.03 1.43
C GLY A 208 23.12 -18.63 2.07
N ARG A 209 22.31 -17.72 1.49
CA ARG A 209 22.05 -16.40 2.05
C ARG A 209 20.91 -16.46 3.04
N SER A 210 20.97 -15.61 4.06
CA SER A 210 19.92 -15.51 5.08
C SER A 210 18.62 -14.93 4.50
N THR A 211 17.49 -15.58 4.87
CA THR A 211 16.14 -15.17 4.49
C THR A 211 15.24 -15.24 5.71
N SER A 212 14.39 -14.27 5.90
CA SER A 212 13.41 -14.27 6.99
C SER A 212 12.08 -13.63 6.58
N ALA A 213 11.08 -13.74 7.45
CA ALA A 213 9.80 -13.08 7.27
C ALA A 213 9.36 -12.42 8.57
N LEU A 214 8.77 -11.22 8.44
CA LEU A 214 7.98 -10.56 9.46
C LEU A 214 6.51 -10.95 9.22
N VAL A 215 5.89 -11.57 10.22
CA VAL A 215 4.48 -11.98 10.12
C VAL A 215 3.59 -10.86 10.66
N ALA A 216 2.89 -10.18 9.77
CA ALA A 216 1.90 -9.18 10.16
C ALA A 216 0.69 -9.87 10.81
N THR A 217 0.31 -9.41 12.01
CA THR A 217 -0.87 -9.90 12.73
C THR A 217 -2.16 -9.29 12.20
N ASP A 218 -2.07 -8.12 11.59
CA ASP A 218 -3.18 -7.43 10.95
C ASP A 218 -3.14 -7.67 9.43
N HIS A 219 -3.99 -8.55 8.93
CA HIS A 219 -4.04 -8.92 7.51
C HIS A 219 -4.41 -7.76 6.59
N TRP A 220 -5.15 -6.75 7.09
CA TRP A 220 -5.51 -5.58 6.29
C TRP A 220 -4.30 -4.78 5.78
N LEU A 221 -3.16 -4.85 6.49
CA LEU A 221 -1.92 -4.18 6.07
C LEU A 221 -1.36 -4.72 4.76
N VAL A 222 -1.75 -5.93 4.37
CA VAL A 222 -1.22 -6.62 3.20
C VAL A 222 -2.28 -6.89 2.12
N GLU A 223 -3.53 -6.49 2.38
CA GLU A 223 -4.61 -6.67 1.41
C GLU A 223 -4.43 -5.77 0.19
N GLY A 224 -4.42 -6.40 -0.99
CA GLY A 224 -4.33 -5.73 -2.27
C GLY A 224 -5.70 -5.44 -2.88
N CYS A 225 -5.84 -4.27 -3.49
CA CYS A 225 -7.04 -3.86 -4.20
C CYS A 225 -7.01 -4.37 -5.65
N ASN A 226 -7.84 -5.34 -6.01
CA ASN A 226 -7.88 -5.90 -7.37
C ASN A 226 -9.19 -5.64 -8.13
N ASP A 227 -10.28 -5.40 -7.40
CA ASP A 227 -11.59 -5.12 -7.97
C ASP A 227 -12.36 -4.09 -7.13
N ARG A 228 -13.60 -3.82 -7.53
CA ARG A 228 -14.44 -2.80 -6.90
C ARG A 228 -14.98 -3.21 -5.54
N ALA A 229 -15.15 -4.50 -5.27
CA ALA A 229 -15.59 -4.99 -3.97
C ALA A 229 -14.46 -4.80 -2.95
N GLN A 230 -13.25 -5.25 -3.28
CA GLN A 230 -12.06 -5.02 -2.46
C GLN A 230 -11.77 -3.53 -2.25
N LEU A 231 -11.98 -2.68 -3.27
CA LEU A 231 -11.84 -1.23 -3.12
C LEU A 231 -12.79 -0.68 -2.05
N ALA A 232 -14.05 -1.13 -2.04
CA ALA A 232 -15.03 -0.69 -1.06
C ALA A 232 -14.72 -1.18 0.35
N GLU A 233 -14.30 -2.43 0.49
CA GLU A 233 -13.90 -3.04 1.77
C GLU A 233 -12.67 -2.35 2.38
N LEU A 234 -11.62 -2.13 1.58
CA LEU A 234 -10.44 -1.38 1.99
C LEU A 234 -10.76 0.07 2.38
N GLY A 235 -11.65 0.72 1.63
CA GLY A 235 -12.13 2.07 1.95
C GLY A 235 -12.88 2.12 3.28
N ALA A 236 -13.73 1.13 3.55
CA ALA A 236 -14.48 1.03 4.79
C ALA A 236 -13.55 0.78 6.00
N GLU A 237 -12.58 -0.12 5.86
CA GLU A 237 -11.59 -0.38 6.91
C GLU A 237 -10.70 0.84 7.17
N LEU A 238 -10.23 1.53 6.11
CA LEU A 238 -9.48 2.77 6.27
C LEU A 238 -10.28 3.82 7.05
N ASN A 239 -11.54 4.04 6.65
CA ASN A 239 -12.43 5.00 7.33
C ASN A 239 -12.65 4.62 8.80
N ARG A 240 -12.86 3.34 9.10
CA ARG A 240 -12.97 2.84 10.47
C ARG A 240 -11.74 3.20 11.32
N ARG A 241 -10.54 3.05 10.77
CA ARG A 241 -9.28 3.42 11.44
C ARG A 241 -9.17 4.93 11.65
N VAL A 242 -9.42 5.71 10.62
CA VAL A 242 -9.38 7.18 10.68
C VAL A 242 -10.36 7.70 11.75
N LEU A 243 -11.58 7.18 11.80
CA LEU A 243 -12.55 7.58 12.80
C LEU A 243 -12.15 7.14 14.23
N ALA A 244 -11.58 5.94 14.38
CA ALA A 244 -11.08 5.46 15.66
C ALA A 244 -9.97 6.38 16.20
N ASP A 245 -9.03 6.78 15.34
CA ASP A 245 -7.94 7.68 15.69
C ASP A 245 -8.46 9.08 16.11
N TRP A 246 -9.43 9.64 15.37
CA TRP A 246 -10.03 10.91 15.73
C TRP A 246 -10.82 10.82 17.05
N MET A 247 -11.58 9.76 17.27
CA MET A 247 -12.28 9.54 18.54
C MET A 247 -11.31 9.41 19.72
N ALA A 248 -10.18 8.74 19.53
CA ALA A 248 -9.12 8.65 20.55
C ALA A 248 -8.48 10.02 20.86
N GLN A 249 -8.51 10.96 19.90
CA GLN A 249 -8.05 12.35 20.06
C GLN A 249 -9.12 13.31 20.57
N GLY A 250 -10.32 12.81 20.92
CA GLY A 250 -11.39 13.61 21.55
C GLY A 250 -12.43 14.18 20.56
N VAL A 251 -12.52 13.65 19.35
CA VAL A 251 -13.60 13.96 18.40
C VAL A 251 -14.82 13.10 18.71
N GLY A 252 -15.97 13.69 18.84
CA GLY A 252 -17.26 12.98 18.98
C GLY A 252 -17.80 12.59 17.61
N VAL A 253 -18.01 11.29 17.36
CA VAL A 253 -18.67 10.78 16.16
C VAL A 253 -19.92 10.03 16.55
N VAL A 254 -21.09 10.58 16.20
CA VAL A 254 -22.41 10.05 16.64
C VAL A 254 -22.71 8.71 15.99
N ASP A 255 -22.42 8.57 14.70
CA ASP A 255 -22.61 7.32 13.97
C ASP A 255 -21.39 7.04 13.07
N PRO A 256 -20.40 6.26 13.56
CA PRO A 256 -19.23 5.90 12.76
C PRO A 256 -19.56 5.11 11.48
N ALA A 257 -20.68 4.40 11.43
CA ALA A 257 -21.03 3.58 10.28
C ALA A 257 -21.42 4.41 9.04
N SER A 258 -21.97 5.60 9.24
CA SER A 258 -22.40 6.50 8.16
C SER A 258 -21.49 7.72 7.96
N THR A 259 -20.55 7.97 8.87
CA THR A 259 -19.63 9.12 8.81
C THR A 259 -18.34 8.76 8.09
N TRP A 260 -17.89 9.61 7.17
CA TRP A 260 -16.66 9.40 6.40
C TRP A 260 -15.73 10.61 6.49
N VAL A 261 -14.47 10.35 6.78
CA VAL A 261 -13.43 11.37 6.93
C VAL A 261 -12.22 10.99 6.10
N ASP A 262 -11.83 11.87 5.19
CA ASP A 262 -10.62 11.67 4.41
C ASP A 262 -9.37 11.75 5.29
N VAL A 263 -8.32 10.99 4.94
CA VAL A 263 -7.05 10.93 5.69
C VAL A 263 -6.29 12.25 5.71
N THR A 264 -6.66 13.19 4.84
CA THR A 264 -6.07 14.52 4.72
C THR A 264 -6.81 15.59 5.53
N ALA A 265 -7.94 15.25 6.13
CA ALA A 265 -8.71 16.15 6.99
C ALA A 265 -8.04 16.32 8.36
N GLU A 266 -8.23 17.49 8.96
CA GLU A 266 -7.73 17.82 10.30
C GLU A 266 -8.90 18.23 11.20
N LEU A 267 -9.07 17.50 12.30
CA LEU A 267 -10.13 17.78 13.26
C LEU A 267 -9.51 18.13 14.62
N ALA A 268 -9.97 19.21 15.22
CA ALA A 268 -9.52 19.58 16.55
C ALA A 268 -10.34 18.84 17.64
N GLN A 269 -9.84 18.87 18.86
CA GLN A 269 -10.51 18.31 20.04
C GLN A 269 -11.92 18.90 20.24
N ASP A 270 -12.84 18.11 20.79
CA ASP A 270 -14.23 18.47 21.08
C ASP A 270 -15.10 18.78 19.83
N VAL A 271 -14.60 18.51 18.61
CA VAL A 271 -15.44 18.50 17.41
C VAL A 271 -16.49 17.40 17.53
N THR A 272 -17.72 17.69 17.12
CA THR A 272 -18.80 16.70 17.05
C THR A 272 -19.29 16.56 15.63
N LEU A 273 -19.23 15.33 15.10
CA LEU A 273 -19.77 14.94 13.80
C LEU A 273 -21.08 14.16 14.01
N GLU A 274 -22.19 14.71 13.54
CA GLU A 274 -23.49 14.03 13.54
C GLU A 274 -23.50 12.92 12.47
N GLN A 275 -24.58 12.11 12.43
CA GLN A 275 -24.68 10.98 11.49
C GLN A 275 -24.60 11.43 10.03
N GLY A 276 -23.97 10.62 9.19
CA GLY A 276 -23.92 10.81 7.74
C GLY A 276 -23.06 11.98 7.27
N VAL A 277 -22.23 12.55 8.13
CA VAL A 277 -21.30 13.62 7.77
C VAL A 277 -20.20 13.08 6.85
N LEU A 278 -19.89 13.84 5.78
CA LEU A 278 -18.76 13.57 4.89
C LEU A 278 -17.75 14.70 4.99
N VAL A 279 -16.53 14.38 5.46
CA VAL A 279 -15.40 15.33 5.55
C VAL A 279 -14.36 14.95 4.51
N ARG A 280 -14.19 15.77 3.49
CA ARG A 280 -13.37 15.46 2.31
C ARG A 280 -12.21 16.42 2.14
N GLY A 281 -11.18 15.92 1.46
CA GLY A 281 -10.00 16.70 1.06
C GLY A 281 -9.19 17.20 2.25
N THR A 282 -8.78 18.47 2.19
CA THR A 282 -7.98 19.15 3.21
C THR A 282 -8.82 19.95 4.21
N THR A 283 -10.05 19.50 4.45
CA THR A 283 -10.98 20.16 5.37
C THR A 283 -10.38 20.24 6.78
N ARG A 284 -10.53 21.43 7.41
CA ARG A 284 -10.09 21.70 8.78
C ARG A 284 -11.26 22.11 9.63
N ILE A 285 -11.44 21.44 10.78
CA ILE A 285 -12.54 21.70 11.70
C ILE A 285 -11.97 22.11 13.05
N GLY A 286 -12.26 23.37 13.46
CA GLY A 286 -11.76 23.97 14.70
C GLY A 286 -12.42 23.40 15.95
N GLN A 287 -11.75 23.57 17.09
CA GLN A 287 -12.13 23.03 18.39
C GLN A 287 -13.58 23.35 18.78
N GLY A 288 -14.30 22.37 19.27
CA GLY A 288 -15.68 22.53 19.78
C GLY A 288 -16.72 22.80 18.69
N ALA A 289 -16.37 22.75 17.41
CA ALA A 289 -17.33 22.89 16.32
C ALA A 289 -18.27 21.68 16.24
N ARG A 290 -19.50 21.92 15.80
CA ARG A 290 -20.53 20.88 15.61
C ARG A 290 -20.93 20.84 14.15
N VAL A 291 -20.84 19.68 13.53
CA VAL A 291 -21.22 19.45 12.14
C VAL A 291 -22.52 18.66 12.11
N GLY A 292 -23.58 19.32 11.62
CA GLY A 292 -24.93 18.76 11.57
C GLY A 292 -25.06 17.59 10.61
N ALA A 293 -26.08 16.76 10.85
CA ALA A 293 -26.27 15.50 10.12
C ALA A 293 -26.32 15.69 8.60
N TYR A 294 -25.69 14.76 7.89
CA TYR A 294 -25.62 14.72 6.41
C TYR A 294 -24.97 15.95 5.76
N ALA A 295 -24.19 16.71 6.52
CA ALA A 295 -23.37 17.78 5.93
C ALA A 295 -22.21 17.20 5.13
N ILE A 296 -21.86 17.88 4.05
CA ILE A 296 -20.70 17.54 3.18
C ILE A 296 -19.74 18.73 3.22
N LEU A 297 -18.54 18.48 3.71
CA LEU A 297 -17.47 19.47 3.77
C LEU A 297 -16.35 19.03 2.82
N THR A 298 -15.94 19.90 1.89
CA THR A 298 -14.86 19.60 0.94
C THR A 298 -13.86 20.76 0.91
N ASP A 299 -12.61 20.51 1.33
CA ASP A 299 -11.56 21.52 1.42
C ASP A 299 -11.96 22.78 2.23
N ALA A 300 -12.91 22.62 3.16
CA ALA A 300 -13.53 23.69 3.92
C ALA A 300 -12.75 23.98 5.22
N VAL A 301 -12.81 25.23 5.68
CA VAL A 301 -12.29 25.65 6.98
C VAL A 301 -13.44 26.04 7.90
N ILE A 302 -13.69 25.24 8.95
CA ILE A 302 -14.74 25.48 9.93
C ILE A 302 -14.12 26.06 11.19
N PRO A 303 -14.46 27.31 11.58
CA PRO A 303 -13.92 27.94 12.78
C PRO A 303 -14.28 27.20 14.08
N ALA A 304 -13.49 27.44 15.13
CA ALA A 304 -13.74 26.89 16.46
C ALA A 304 -15.12 27.34 16.98
N GLY A 305 -15.85 26.41 17.61
CA GLY A 305 -17.18 26.64 18.16
C GLY A 305 -18.28 26.87 17.13
N CYS A 306 -18.00 26.81 15.85
CA CYS A 306 -18.97 26.99 14.77
C CYS A 306 -20.00 25.84 14.73
N VAL A 307 -21.23 26.14 14.35
CA VAL A 307 -22.29 25.16 14.13
C VAL A 307 -22.64 25.12 12.64
N VAL A 308 -22.29 24.02 11.97
CA VAL A 308 -22.72 23.75 10.61
C VAL A 308 -24.10 23.13 10.61
N ALA A 309 -25.04 23.74 9.86
CA ALA A 309 -26.41 23.24 9.79
C ALA A 309 -26.48 21.85 9.13
N PRO A 310 -27.47 21.00 9.48
CA PRO A 310 -27.72 19.74 8.79
C PRO A 310 -27.94 19.95 7.28
N PHE A 311 -27.51 18.97 6.47
CA PHE A 311 -27.62 18.97 5.01
C PHE A 311 -26.86 20.11 4.30
N SER A 312 -25.98 20.82 4.99
CA SER A 312 -25.10 21.83 4.37
C SER A 312 -24.10 21.17 3.44
N GLN A 313 -23.80 21.85 2.33
CA GLN A 313 -22.67 21.54 1.49
C GLN A 313 -21.75 22.76 1.48
N LEU A 314 -20.55 22.62 2.02
CA LEU A 314 -19.55 23.66 2.14
C LEU A 314 -18.27 23.23 1.44
N ASP A 315 -17.67 24.16 0.73
CA ASP A 315 -16.38 24.04 0.07
C ASP A 315 -15.44 25.19 0.45
N ALA A 316 -14.24 25.24 -0.13
CA ALA A 316 -13.24 26.27 0.15
C ALA A 316 -13.78 27.70 -0.06
N ASP A 317 -14.71 27.89 -0.99
CA ASP A 317 -15.24 29.22 -1.37
C ASP A 317 -16.41 29.62 -0.47
N THR A 318 -17.26 28.66 -0.08
CA THR A 318 -18.50 28.92 0.70
C THR A 318 -18.28 28.94 2.21
N ALA A 319 -17.21 28.36 2.73
CA ALA A 319 -16.89 28.31 4.16
C ALA A 319 -16.36 29.66 4.73
N GLN A 320 -16.10 30.65 3.89
CA GLN A 320 -15.60 31.98 4.27
C GLN A 320 -16.73 33.06 4.35
N ALA A 321 -17.94 32.73 4.03
CA ALA A 321 -19.10 33.59 4.10
C ALA A 321 -19.93 33.33 5.37
#